data_d914a798cdddd07ae06c78db79330777
#
_entry.id   d914a798cdddd07ae06c78db79330777
#
_cell.length_a   1.000
_cell.length_b   1.000
_cell.length_c   1.000
_cell.angle_alpha   90.00
_cell.angle_beta   90.00
_cell.angle_gamma   90.00
#
_symmetry.space_group_name_H-M   'P 1'
#
loop_
_entity.id
_entity.type
_entity.pdbx_description
1 polymer ?
#
loop_
_entity_poly.entity_id
_entity_poly.type
_entity_poly.pdbx_seq_one_letter_code
_entity_poly.pdbx_strand_id
1 'polypeptide(L)'
;MLAYYNERAPEYEEAYTLGTGTASIPDPEVFKAEARELAGIVGRFAHGRLMDLACGTAYWMPHYAPNCSRMTLFDQSDRMLAEGRTKADRLGVADRCVFVQGDFLTHDFDEAAYDSVLVGFFLSHLTENQEGLLFDALRFMLDASGRFLVLDSAWSPERSKFNAKVERQPRRLNDGTAFEIYKRYSDRADIARWASEYHVRLKIEHFGAAFYAVSGTFAVASGSSPTDREGSMISAKDFP
;
A
#
# COMPACT_ATOMS: atom_id res chain seq x y z
N MET A 1 -10.52 -11.05 5.95
CA MET A 1 -9.22 -10.37 5.94
C MET A 1 -8.97 -9.56 7.21
N LEU A 2 -9.92 -8.71 7.63
CA LEU A 2 -9.80 -7.90 8.86
C LEU A 2 -9.46 -8.72 10.12
N ALA A 3 -10.18 -9.83 10.37
CA ALA A 3 -9.91 -10.69 11.53
C ALA A 3 -8.45 -11.21 11.56
N TYR A 4 -7.92 -11.61 10.41
CA TYR A 4 -6.53 -12.05 10.31
C TYR A 4 -5.55 -10.94 10.69
N TYR A 5 -5.73 -9.73 10.15
CA TYR A 5 -4.81 -8.63 10.42
C TYR A 5 -4.93 -8.10 11.86
N ASN A 6 -6.14 -8.12 12.45
CA ASN A 6 -6.30 -7.81 13.87
C ASN A 6 -5.49 -8.76 14.77
N GLU A 7 -5.61 -10.07 14.55
CA GLU A 7 -4.88 -11.04 15.37
C GLU A 7 -3.37 -11.04 15.07
N ARG A 8 -2.98 -10.71 13.84
CA ARG A 8 -1.59 -10.68 13.40
C ARG A 8 -0.83 -9.43 13.86
N ALA A 9 -1.48 -8.36 14.28
CA ALA A 9 -0.85 -7.09 14.55
C ALA A 9 0.41 -7.19 15.45
N PRO A 10 0.43 -7.96 16.55
CA PRO A 10 1.62 -8.07 17.42
C PRO A 10 2.82 -8.75 16.75
N GLU A 11 2.60 -9.65 15.78
CA GLU A 11 3.65 -10.43 15.11
C GLU A 11 3.91 -10.01 13.66
N TYR A 12 3.21 -8.96 13.19
CA TYR A 12 3.21 -8.58 11.77
C TYR A 12 4.61 -8.32 11.22
N GLU A 13 5.47 -7.64 11.98
CA GLU A 13 6.79 -7.22 11.53
C GLU A 13 7.85 -8.32 11.57
N GLU A 14 7.56 -9.46 12.19
CA GLU A 14 8.46 -10.61 12.19
C GLU A 14 8.80 -11.10 10.77
N ALA A 15 7.84 -10.98 9.84
CA ALA A 15 8.07 -11.34 8.45
C ALA A 15 9.23 -10.57 7.81
N TYR A 16 9.41 -9.29 8.16
CA TYR A 16 10.48 -8.45 7.62
C TYR A 16 11.83 -8.69 8.32
N THR A 17 11.79 -9.01 9.60
CA THR A 17 13.00 -9.29 10.40
C THR A 17 13.55 -10.69 10.18
N LEU A 18 12.67 -11.68 10.13
CA LEU A 18 13.06 -13.08 10.01
C LEU A 18 13.23 -13.51 8.55
N GLY A 19 12.63 -12.79 7.61
CA GLY A 19 12.57 -13.19 6.20
C GLY A 19 11.75 -14.47 5.98
N THR A 20 10.83 -14.77 6.90
CA THR A 20 10.07 -16.02 6.94
C THR A 20 8.57 -15.77 7.02
N GLY A 21 7.80 -16.82 6.80
CA GLY A 21 6.40 -16.89 7.23
C GLY A 21 5.35 -16.47 6.22
N THR A 22 5.60 -15.52 5.33
CA THR A 22 4.57 -15.08 4.38
C THR A 22 5.03 -15.08 2.94
N ALA A 23 6.33 -15.12 2.70
CA ALA A 23 6.89 -15.10 1.36
C ALA A 23 7.31 -16.51 0.96
N SER A 24 6.71 -17.00 -0.11
CA SER A 24 7.17 -18.22 -0.78
C SER A 24 8.44 -17.92 -1.60
N ILE A 25 9.43 -17.34 -0.94
CA ILE A 25 10.77 -17.11 -1.47
C ILE A 25 11.70 -17.98 -0.66
N PRO A 26 12.42 -18.91 -1.30
CA PRO A 26 13.24 -19.90 -0.60
C PRO A 26 14.43 -19.31 0.15
N ASP A 27 14.95 -18.17 -0.33
CA ASP A 27 16.13 -17.53 0.24
C ASP A 27 15.73 -16.33 1.12
N PRO A 28 15.80 -16.46 2.46
CA PRO A 28 15.50 -15.38 3.40
C PRO A 28 16.42 -14.16 3.23
N GLU A 29 17.65 -14.33 2.76
CA GLU A 29 18.58 -13.21 2.59
C GLU A 29 18.21 -12.35 1.37
N VAL A 30 17.71 -12.97 0.29
CA VAL A 30 17.13 -12.23 -0.85
C VAL A 30 15.93 -11.41 -0.37
N PHE A 31 15.02 -12.00 0.40
CA PHE A 31 13.87 -11.30 0.96
C PHE A 31 14.28 -10.08 1.79
N LYS A 32 15.23 -10.26 2.72
CA LYS A 32 15.71 -9.19 3.60
C LYS A 32 16.47 -8.11 2.81
N ALA A 33 17.24 -8.49 1.79
CA ALA A 33 17.95 -7.55 0.95
C ALA A 33 16.98 -6.65 0.18
N GLU A 34 15.96 -7.25 -0.45
CA GLU A 34 14.92 -6.51 -1.16
C GLU A 34 14.09 -5.64 -0.20
N ALA A 35 13.75 -6.11 1.00
CA ALA A 35 13.06 -5.29 2.00
C ALA A 35 13.86 -4.04 2.42
N ARG A 36 15.21 -4.16 2.56
CA ARG A 36 16.08 -3.00 2.82
C ARG A 36 16.12 -2.04 1.65
N GLU A 37 16.11 -2.53 0.42
CA GLU A 37 16.04 -1.70 -0.77
C GLU A 37 14.73 -0.92 -0.84
N LEU A 38 13.59 -1.59 -0.58
CA LEU A 38 12.29 -0.94 -0.48
C LEU A 38 12.27 0.18 0.57
N ALA A 39 12.90 -0.05 1.74
CA ALA A 39 13.02 0.97 2.78
C ALA A 39 13.73 2.24 2.28
N GLY A 40 14.81 2.07 1.53
CA GLY A 40 15.51 3.17 0.88
C GLY A 40 14.66 3.89 -0.18
N ILE A 41 13.87 3.16 -0.95
CA ILE A 41 12.94 3.74 -1.94
C ILE A 41 11.85 4.55 -1.24
N VAL A 42 11.23 4.01 -0.19
CA VAL A 42 10.20 4.72 0.61
C VAL A 42 10.75 6.02 1.16
N GLY A 43 11.97 6.01 1.73
CA GLY A 43 12.60 7.21 2.27
C GLY A 43 12.85 8.30 1.21
N ARG A 44 13.27 7.93 0.00
CA ARG A 44 13.47 8.88 -1.10
C ARG A 44 12.17 9.36 -1.75
N PHE A 45 11.15 8.54 -1.69
CA PHE A 45 9.85 8.84 -2.29
C PHE A 45 9.04 9.83 -1.46
N ALA A 46 8.90 9.57 -0.15
CA ALA A 46 7.96 10.25 0.72
C ALA A 46 8.35 11.73 0.97
N HIS A 47 7.37 12.61 0.92
CA HIS A 47 7.56 14.04 1.20
C HIS A 47 6.22 14.73 1.52
N GLY A 48 6.29 15.89 2.18
CA GLY A 48 5.15 16.76 2.40
C GLY A 48 4.05 16.12 3.25
N ARG A 49 2.81 16.24 2.79
CA ARG A 49 1.62 15.58 3.37
C ARG A 49 1.53 14.16 2.80
N LEU A 50 1.82 13.17 3.61
CA LEU A 50 1.79 11.77 3.21
C LEU A 50 0.50 11.08 3.68
N MET A 51 -0.15 10.32 2.79
CA MET A 51 -1.09 9.25 3.15
C MET A 51 -0.35 7.91 3.07
N ASP A 52 -0.33 7.14 4.19
CA ASP A 52 0.05 5.73 4.21
C ASP A 52 -1.25 4.91 4.21
N LEU A 53 -1.67 4.48 3.02
CA LEU A 53 -2.94 3.81 2.77
C LEU A 53 -2.81 2.30 3.03
N ALA A 54 -3.66 1.77 3.93
CA ALA A 54 -3.54 0.43 4.50
C ALA A 54 -2.19 0.23 5.20
N CYS A 55 -1.89 1.16 6.09
CA CYS A 55 -0.57 1.32 6.73
C CYS A 55 -0.15 0.15 7.63
N GLY A 56 -1.08 -0.72 8.02
CA GLY A 56 -0.81 -1.77 8.99
C GLY A 56 -0.20 -1.22 10.29
N THR A 57 0.88 -1.81 10.75
CA THR A 57 1.65 -1.35 11.93
C THR A 57 2.52 -0.13 11.65
N ALA A 58 2.35 0.51 10.49
CA ALA A 58 3.21 1.59 10.00
C ALA A 58 4.70 1.18 9.94
N TYR A 59 4.97 -0.03 9.42
CA TYR A 59 6.33 -0.57 9.30
C TYR A 59 7.31 0.40 8.61
N TRP A 60 6.84 1.13 7.60
CA TRP A 60 7.65 2.04 6.80
C TRP A 60 7.86 3.42 7.45
N MET A 61 7.17 3.73 8.56
CA MET A 61 7.23 5.05 9.21
C MET A 61 8.65 5.53 9.53
N PRO A 62 9.59 4.72 10.04
CA PRO A 62 10.95 5.19 10.31
C PRO A 62 11.67 5.74 9.06
N HIS A 63 11.26 5.28 7.87
CA HIS A 63 11.90 5.65 6.60
C HIS A 63 11.28 6.90 5.98
N TYR A 64 9.95 7.06 6.06
CA TYR A 64 9.28 8.22 5.43
C TYR A 64 9.12 9.43 6.37
N ALA A 65 9.00 9.22 7.68
CA ALA A 65 8.72 10.30 8.63
C ALA A 65 9.73 11.45 8.63
N PRO A 66 11.04 11.24 8.37
CA PRO A 66 11.99 12.36 8.29
C PRO A 66 11.67 13.39 7.21
N ASN A 67 11.00 12.99 6.12
CA ASN A 67 10.74 13.82 4.95
C ASN A 67 9.30 14.33 4.87
N CYS A 68 8.42 13.92 5.80
CA CYS A 68 7.01 14.27 5.79
C CYS A 68 6.70 15.37 6.82
N SER A 69 5.97 16.40 6.40
CA SER A 69 5.47 17.44 7.30
C SER A 69 4.26 16.99 8.10
N ARG A 70 3.40 16.14 7.50
CA ARG A 70 2.23 15.52 8.10
C ARG A 70 2.01 14.14 7.51
N MET A 71 1.54 13.21 8.33
CA MET A 71 1.30 11.82 7.96
C MET A 71 -0.10 11.41 8.37
N THR A 72 -0.89 10.93 7.41
CA THR A 72 -2.17 10.27 7.68
C THR A 72 -1.96 8.76 7.51
N LEU A 73 -2.24 8.01 8.57
CA LEU A 73 -2.10 6.56 8.62
C LEU A 73 -3.49 5.95 8.61
N PHE A 74 -3.86 5.34 7.52
CA PHE A 74 -5.18 4.77 7.29
C PHE A 74 -5.13 3.26 7.27
N ASP A 75 -5.94 2.60 8.10
CA ASP A 75 -6.10 1.15 8.08
C ASP A 75 -7.49 0.73 8.58
N GLN A 76 -7.98 -0.42 8.16
CA GLN A 76 -9.23 -0.99 8.63
C GLN A 76 -9.10 -1.58 10.05
N SER A 77 -7.90 -2.02 10.43
CA SER A 77 -7.59 -2.66 11.70
C SER A 77 -7.21 -1.64 12.77
N ASP A 78 -8.00 -1.51 13.82
CA ASP A 78 -7.68 -0.70 14.99
C ASP A 78 -6.46 -1.22 15.74
N ARG A 79 -6.23 -2.53 15.77
CA ARG A 79 -5.05 -3.16 16.38
C ARG A 79 -3.76 -2.82 15.62
N MET A 80 -3.81 -2.83 14.29
CA MET A 80 -2.68 -2.36 13.47
C MET A 80 -2.36 -0.89 13.74
N LEU A 81 -3.40 -0.04 13.78
CA LEU A 81 -3.24 1.38 14.10
C LEU A 81 -2.70 1.62 15.52
N ALA A 82 -3.03 0.76 16.49
CA ALA A 82 -2.49 0.85 17.86
C ALA A 82 -0.97 0.62 17.88
N GLU A 83 -0.47 -0.37 17.13
CA GLU A 83 0.97 -0.59 16.94
C GLU A 83 1.63 0.61 16.25
N GLY A 84 0.97 1.17 15.23
CA GLY A 84 1.42 2.37 14.53
C GLY A 84 1.54 3.58 15.46
N ARG A 85 0.55 3.82 16.36
CA ARG A 85 0.61 4.88 17.37
C ARG A 85 1.78 4.71 18.32
N THR A 86 1.96 3.49 18.85
CA THR A 86 3.10 3.16 19.73
C THR A 86 4.44 3.42 19.02
N LYS A 87 4.52 3.15 17.71
CA LYS A 87 5.71 3.44 16.92
C LYS A 87 5.92 4.94 16.72
N ALA A 88 4.87 5.71 16.44
CA ALA A 88 4.93 7.16 16.28
C ALA A 88 5.44 7.84 17.56
N ASP A 89 4.94 7.40 18.73
CA ASP A 89 5.41 7.89 20.03
C ASP A 89 6.89 7.60 20.24
N ARG A 90 7.32 6.37 19.97
CA ARG A 90 8.72 5.94 20.10
C ARG A 90 9.68 6.71 19.19
N LEU A 91 9.21 7.08 18.00
CA LEU A 91 9.98 7.86 17.02
C LEU A 91 9.91 9.38 17.30
N GLY A 92 9.07 9.84 18.23
CA GLY A 92 8.89 11.25 18.53
C GLY A 92 8.23 12.04 17.39
N VAL A 93 7.31 11.41 16.65
CA VAL A 93 6.65 12.00 15.47
C VAL A 93 5.12 12.00 15.59
N ALA A 94 4.58 11.64 16.75
CA ALA A 94 3.13 11.50 16.97
C ALA A 94 2.34 12.80 16.72
N ASP A 95 2.94 13.95 16.97
CA ASP A 95 2.37 15.28 16.73
C ASP A 95 2.11 15.59 15.25
N ARG A 96 2.79 14.86 14.33
CA ARG A 96 2.62 14.97 12.88
C ARG A 96 1.76 13.86 12.29
N CYS A 97 1.27 12.91 13.12
CA CYS A 97 0.50 11.76 12.70
C CYS A 97 -1.01 11.94 12.95
N VAL A 98 -1.82 11.57 11.97
CA VAL A 98 -3.26 11.38 12.09
C VAL A 98 -3.56 9.92 11.79
N PHE A 99 -4.22 9.23 12.71
CA PHE A 99 -4.60 7.83 12.54
C PHE A 99 -6.09 7.73 12.24
N VAL A 100 -6.42 7.19 11.09
CA VAL A 100 -7.79 7.06 10.60
C VAL A 100 -8.15 5.58 10.45
N GLN A 101 -9.15 5.13 11.18
CA GLN A 101 -9.71 3.80 10.98
C GLN A 101 -10.82 3.86 9.95
N GLY A 102 -10.75 3.00 8.92
CA GLY A 102 -11.79 2.95 7.89
C GLY A 102 -11.61 1.79 6.92
N ASP A 103 -12.69 1.47 6.23
CA ASP A 103 -12.65 0.57 5.08
C ASP A 103 -12.37 1.40 3.82
N PHE A 104 -11.30 1.06 3.11
CA PHE A 104 -10.91 1.71 1.86
C PHE A 104 -12.07 1.79 0.83
N LEU A 105 -12.91 0.74 0.77
CA LEU A 105 -13.97 0.66 -0.23
C LEU A 105 -15.16 1.60 0.04
N THR A 106 -15.28 2.11 1.27
CA THR A 106 -16.43 2.93 1.69
C THR A 106 -16.05 4.25 2.33
N HIS A 107 -14.74 4.52 2.45
CA HIS A 107 -14.26 5.75 3.08
C HIS A 107 -14.28 6.92 2.10
N ASP A 108 -14.80 8.06 2.54
CA ASP A 108 -14.75 9.33 1.80
C ASP A 108 -13.40 10.00 2.05
N PHE A 109 -12.52 9.93 1.06
CA PHE A 109 -11.21 10.58 1.11
C PHE A 109 -11.30 12.07 0.77
N ASP A 110 -10.39 12.87 1.31
CA ASP A 110 -10.28 14.29 0.98
C ASP A 110 -9.63 14.48 -0.39
N GLU A 111 -10.22 15.37 -1.21
CA GLU A 111 -9.71 15.71 -2.55
C GLU A 111 -8.41 16.52 -2.45
N ALA A 112 -7.42 16.18 -3.30
CA ALA A 112 -6.15 16.90 -3.45
C ALA A 112 -5.43 17.20 -2.11
N ALA A 113 -5.60 16.31 -1.11
CA ALA A 113 -5.13 16.51 0.24
C ALA A 113 -3.66 16.13 0.46
N TYR A 114 -3.08 15.32 -0.47
CA TYR A 114 -1.77 14.69 -0.25
C TYR A 114 -0.78 14.99 -1.37
N ASP A 115 0.48 15.23 -0.96
CA ASP A 115 1.63 15.42 -1.85
C ASP A 115 2.22 14.05 -2.23
N SER A 116 2.05 13.05 -1.36
CA SER A 116 2.47 11.67 -1.60
C SER A 116 1.50 10.66 -0.97
N VAL A 117 1.26 9.54 -1.67
CA VAL A 117 0.48 8.41 -1.17
C VAL A 117 1.33 7.15 -1.28
N LEU A 118 1.50 6.45 -0.15
CA LEU A 118 2.15 5.14 -0.07
C LEU A 118 1.07 4.06 0.03
N VAL A 119 1.20 3.00 -0.78
CA VAL A 119 0.37 1.79 -0.72
C VAL A 119 1.30 0.59 -0.55
N GLY A 120 1.41 0.08 0.67
CA GLY A 120 2.35 -0.99 0.99
C GLY A 120 1.65 -2.32 1.26
N PHE A 121 1.88 -3.34 0.41
CA PHE A 121 1.37 -4.72 0.57
C PHE A 121 -0.15 -4.83 0.69
N PHE A 122 -0.87 -3.95 0.02
CA PHE A 122 -2.32 -3.89 0.02
C PHE A 122 -2.92 -4.28 -1.34
N LEU A 123 -2.32 -3.84 -2.45
CA LEU A 123 -2.84 -4.09 -3.80
C LEU A 123 -3.03 -5.59 -4.08
N SER A 124 -2.15 -6.43 -3.58
CA SER A 124 -2.24 -7.88 -3.73
C SER A 124 -3.44 -8.54 -3.02
N HIS A 125 -4.15 -7.80 -2.20
CA HIS A 125 -5.37 -8.24 -1.52
C HIS A 125 -6.65 -7.76 -2.22
N LEU A 126 -6.51 -6.95 -3.25
CA LEU A 126 -7.62 -6.42 -4.04
C LEU A 126 -7.93 -7.31 -5.25
N THR A 127 -9.21 -7.45 -5.56
CA THR A 127 -9.66 -7.98 -6.85
C THR A 127 -9.38 -6.98 -7.96
N GLU A 128 -9.51 -7.36 -9.23
CA GLU A 128 -9.29 -6.46 -10.37
C GLU A 128 -10.26 -5.25 -10.33
N ASN A 129 -11.51 -5.46 -9.98
CA ASN A 129 -12.46 -4.36 -9.82
C ASN A 129 -12.05 -3.38 -8.72
N GLN A 130 -11.56 -3.90 -7.59
CA GLN A 130 -11.08 -3.08 -6.47
C GLN A 130 -9.74 -2.39 -6.78
N GLU A 131 -8.94 -2.95 -7.67
CA GLU A 131 -7.72 -2.31 -8.20
C GLU A 131 -8.07 -1.00 -8.93
N GLY A 132 -9.11 -1.01 -9.78
CA GLY A 132 -9.61 0.22 -10.43
C GLY A 132 -10.01 1.29 -9.43
N LEU A 133 -10.77 0.92 -8.40
CA LEU A 133 -11.16 1.84 -7.31
C LEU A 133 -9.95 2.41 -6.57
N LEU A 134 -8.86 1.64 -6.42
CA LEU A 134 -7.62 2.15 -5.82
C LEU A 134 -6.99 3.24 -6.69
N PHE A 135 -6.87 3.05 -8.01
CA PHE A 135 -6.29 4.05 -8.89
C PHE A 135 -7.15 5.32 -8.98
N ASP A 136 -8.48 5.19 -8.93
CA ASP A 136 -9.40 6.33 -8.85
C ASP A 136 -9.22 7.09 -7.53
N ALA A 137 -9.15 6.40 -6.40
CA ALA A 137 -8.89 7.01 -5.10
C ALA A 137 -7.53 7.71 -5.04
N LEU A 138 -6.47 7.11 -5.60
CA LEU A 138 -5.16 7.73 -5.71
C LEU A 138 -5.20 9.03 -6.51
N ARG A 139 -5.93 9.04 -7.64
CA ARG A 139 -6.12 10.23 -8.46
C ARG A 139 -6.86 11.34 -7.72
N PHE A 140 -7.86 10.97 -6.93
CA PHE A 140 -8.67 11.90 -6.16
C PHE A 140 -7.90 12.52 -4.99
N MET A 141 -7.17 11.72 -4.24
CA MET A 141 -6.44 12.15 -3.03
C MET A 141 -5.20 13.00 -3.32
N LEU A 142 -4.54 12.76 -4.45
CA LEU A 142 -3.29 13.46 -4.79
C LEU A 142 -3.55 14.87 -5.30
N ASP A 143 -2.74 15.82 -4.87
CA ASP A 143 -2.73 17.15 -5.50
C ASP A 143 -2.16 17.08 -6.94
N ALA A 144 -2.21 18.21 -7.67
CA ALA A 144 -1.86 18.26 -9.08
C ALA A 144 -0.38 17.84 -9.36
N SER A 145 0.51 17.97 -8.39
CA SER A 145 1.92 17.58 -8.47
C SER A 145 2.22 16.30 -7.68
N GLY A 146 1.21 15.75 -7.03
CA GLY A 146 1.32 14.62 -6.14
C GLY A 146 1.72 13.32 -6.85
N ARG A 147 2.31 12.43 -6.10
CA ARG A 147 2.77 11.12 -6.59
C ARG A 147 2.41 10.00 -5.62
N PHE A 148 2.28 8.79 -6.16
CA PHE A 148 2.08 7.60 -5.34
C PHE A 148 3.23 6.61 -5.49
N LEU A 149 3.37 5.73 -4.51
CA LEU A 149 4.26 4.58 -4.52
C LEU A 149 3.49 3.35 -4.09
N VAL A 150 3.47 2.34 -4.96
CA VAL A 150 2.92 1.01 -4.65
C VAL A 150 4.09 0.05 -4.43
N LEU A 151 4.09 -0.61 -3.27
CA LEU A 151 5.00 -1.69 -2.93
C LEU A 151 4.18 -2.96 -2.74
N ASP A 152 4.54 -4.06 -3.41
CA ASP A 152 3.89 -5.34 -3.13
C ASP A 152 4.74 -6.53 -3.57
N SER A 153 4.18 -7.71 -3.44
CA SER A 153 4.79 -8.99 -3.77
C SER A 153 4.85 -9.20 -5.29
N ALA A 154 6.05 -9.41 -5.81
CA ALA A 154 6.27 -9.67 -7.22
C ALA A 154 5.84 -11.09 -7.62
N TRP A 155 5.27 -11.24 -8.82
CA TRP A 155 5.18 -12.51 -9.50
C TRP A 155 6.51 -12.79 -10.21
N SER A 156 7.28 -13.74 -9.70
CA SER A 156 8.61 -14.08 -10.17
C SER A 156 8.73 -15.58 -10.48
N PRO A 157 9.74 -16.01 -11.27
CA PRO A 157 10.03 -17.42 -11.48
C PRO A 157 10.27 -18.20 -10.17
N GLU A 158 10.88 -17.56 -9.16
CA GLU A 158 11.11 -18.13 -7.84
C GLU A 158 9.80 -18.41 -7.13
N ARG A 159 8.89 -17.42 -7.13
CA ARG A 159 7.58 -17.51 -6.47
C ARG A 159 6.67 -18.52 -7.16
N SER A 160 6.69 -18.59 -8.50
CA SER A 160 5.84 -19.49 -9.29
C SER A 160 6.08 -20.98 -9.00
N LYS A 161 7.21 -21.32 -8.37
CA LYS A 161 7.50 -22.70 -7.94
C LYS A 161 6.62 -23.16 -6.77
N PHE A 162 6.04 -22.23 -6.01
CA PHE A 162 5.34 -22.52 -4.77
C PHE A 162 3.91 -21.98 -4.72
N ASN A 163 3.55 -21.05 -5.62
CA ASN A 163 2.28 -20.35 -5.60
C ASN A 163 1.63 -20.30 -6.99
N ALA A 164 0.32 -20.09 -7.03
CA ALA A 164 -0.37 -19.54 -8.20
C ALA A 164 -0.30 -18.01 -8.18
N LYS A 165 -0.42 -17.39 -9.38
CA LYS A 165 -0.40 -15.91 -9.49
C LYS A 165 -1.59 -15.27 -8.75
N VAL A 166 -2.72 -15.97 -8.72
CA VAL A 166 -3.93 -15.60 -7.96
C VAL A 166 -4.42 -16.82 -7.20
N GLU A 167 -4.56 -16.71 -5.90
CA GLU A 167 -4.99 -17.84 -5.07
C GLU A 167 -5.53 -17.39 -3.70
N ARG A 168 -6.18 -18.30 -2.99
CA ARG A 168 -6.38 -18.19 -1.55
C ARG A 168 -5.26 -18.95 -0.85
N GLN A 169 -4.61 -18.27 0.09
CA GLN A 169 -3.45 -18.81 0.79
C GLN A 169 -3.75 -19.03 2.26
N PRO A 170 -3.41 -20.21 2.81
CA PRO A 170 -3.45 -20.42 4.24
C PRO A 170 -2.40 -19.54 4.94
N ARG A 171 -2.79 -18.99 6.07
CA ARG A 171 -1.91 -18.25 6.99
C ARG A 171 -2.08 -18.82 8.38
N ARG A 172 -0.98 -18.95 9.09
CA ARG A 172 -0.98 -19.43 10.47
C ARG A 172 -0.23 -18.42 11.34
N LEU A 173 -0.84 -18.05 12.45
CA LEU A 173 -0.24 -17.20 13.47
C LEU A 173 0.68 -18.03 14.40
N ASN A 174 1.47 -17.35 15.21
CA ASN A 174 2.41 -17.99 16.14
C ASN A 174 1.70 -18.88 17.17
N ASP A 175 0.46 -18.56 17.56
CA ASP A 175 -0.38 -19.37 18.44
C ASP A 175 -1.02 -20.59 17.74
N GLY A 176 -0.82 -20.74 16.43
CA GLY A 176 -1.36 -21.80 15.61
C GLY A 176 -2.69 -21.51 14.96
N THR A 177 -3.34 -20.38 15.25
CA THR A 177 -4.60 -19.98 14.63
C THR A 177 -4.43 -19.86 13.11
N ALA A 178 -5.36 -20.46 12.36
CA ALA A 178 -5.31 -20.53 10.92
C ALA A 178 -6.34 -19.61 10.27
N PHE A 179 -5.92 -18.93 9.21
CA PHE A 179 -6.74 -18.09 8.36
C PHE A 179 -6.51 -18.42 6.89
N GLU A 180 -7.41 -17.96 6.04
CA GLU A 180 -7.24 -17.98 4.60
C GLU A 180 -7.36 -16.55 4.06
N ILE A 181 -6.38 -16.12 3.26
CA ILE A 181 -6.37 -14.79 2.66
C ILE A 181 -6.32 -14.87 1.13
N TYR A 182 -6.99 -13.95 0.46
CA TYR A 182 -6.84 -13.75 -0.97
C TYR A 182 -5.49 -13.08 -1.25
N LYS A 183 -4.78 -13.59 -2.26
CA LYS A 183 -3.50 -13.05 -2.70
C LYS A 183 -3.42 -13.07 -4.23
N ARG A 184 -3.00 -11.93 -4.80
CA ARG A 184 -2.71 -11.74 -6.21
C ARG A 184 -1.33 -11.09 -6.35
N TYR A 185 -0.48 -11.72 -7.10
CA TYR A 185 0.87 -11.23 -7.36
C TYR A 185 0.90 -10.49 -8.69
N SER A 186 1.75 -9.47 -8.83
CA SER A 186 1.87 -8.69 -10.06
C SER A 186 3.24 -8.88 -10.70
N ASP A 187 3.25 -8.92 -12.02
CA ASP A 187 4.45 -8.92 -12.85
C ASP A 187 4.59 -7.62 -13.66
N ARG A 188 5.62 -7.55 -14.51
CA ARG A 188 5.87 -6.36 -15.33
C ARG A 188 4.75 -6.11 -16.37
N ALA A 189 4.04 -7.16 -16.81
CA ALA A 189 2.93 -7.00 -17.73
C ALA A 189 1.72 -6.38 -17.04
N ASP A 190 1.44 -6.75 -15.77
CA ASP A 190 0.41 -6.09 -14.97
C ASP A 190 0.73 -4.60 -14.78
N ILE A 191 1.99 -4.26 -14.47
CA ILE A 191 2.41 -2.85 -14.31
C ILE A 191 2.24 -2.07 -15.61
N ALA A 192 2.59 -2.68 -16.76
CA ALA A 192 2.38 -2.05 -18.06
C ALA A 192 0.88 -1.85 -18.37
N ARG A 193 0.04 -2.82 -18.00
CA ARG A 193 -1.41 -2.72 -18.10
C ARG A 193 -1.95 -1.53 -17.28
N TRP A 194 -1.51 -1.36 -16.03
CA TRP A 194 -1.93 -0.23 -15.20
C TRP A 194 -1.62 1.12 -15.84
N ALA A 195 -0.45 1.26 -16.45
CA ALA A 195 -0.08 2.51 -17.12
C ALA A 195 -1.07 2.89 -18.22
N SER A 196 -1.52 1.91 -19.01
CA SER A 196 -2.47 2.10 -20.10
C SER A 196 -3.91 2.27 -19.59
N GLU A 197 -4.36 1.35 -18.72
CA GLU A 197 -5.76 1.26 -18.29
C GLU A 197 -6.16 2.43 -17.39
N TYR A 198 -5.27 2.83 -16.47
CA TYR A 198 -5.56 3.91 -15.53
C TYR A 198 -4.96 5.26 -15.97
N HIS A 199 -4.42 5.37 -17.19
CA HIS A 199 -3.84 6.59 -17.74
C HIS A 199 -2.84 7.25 -16.78
N VAL A 200 -1.93 6.47 -16.25
CA VAL A 200 -0.93 6.89 -15.26
C VAL A 200 0.48 6.71 -15.80
N ARG A 201 1.37 7.65 -15.48
CA ARG A 201 2.81 7.52 -15.78
C ARG A 201 3.45 6.75 -14.65
N LEU A 202 4.02 5.59 -14.97
CA LEU A 202 4.64 4.70 -13.99
C LEU A 202 6.15 4.60 -14.22
N LYS A 203 6.88 4.48 -13.11
CA LYS A 203 8.30 4.14 -13.08
C LYS A 203 8.49 2.94 -12.14
N ILE A 204 9.10 1.88 -12.64
CA ILE A 204 9.52 0.75 -11.81
C ILE A 204 10.78 1.19 -11.07
N GLU A 205 10.67 1.34 -9.76
CA GLU A 205 11.79 1.69 -8.87
C GLU A 205 12.57 0.44 -8.46
N HIS A 206 11.87 -0.70 -8.31
CA HIS A 206 12.42 -2.01 -8.01
C HIS A 206 11.54 -3.10 -8.60
N PHE A 207 12.14 -4.21 -9.03
CA PHE A 207 11.42 -5.43 -9.37
C PHE A 207 12.35 -6.63 -9.17
N GLY A 208 12.15 -7.33 -8.08
CA GLY A 208 12.97 -8.45 -7.64
C GLY A 208 12.24 -9.79 -7.61
N ALA A 209 12.85 -10.75 -6.94
CA ALA A 209 12.28 -12.08 -6.74
C ALA A 209 11.11 -12.07 -5.75
N ALA A 210 11.20 -11.24 -4.71
CA ALA A 210 10.20 -11.14 -3.65
C ALA A 210 9.20 -10.01 -3.88
N PHE A 211 9.69 -8.82 -4.26
CA PHE A 211 8.92 -7.59 -4.24
C PHE A 211 9.05 -6.77 -5.52
N TYR A 212 8.11 -5.84 -5.66
CA TYR A 212 8.23 -4.72 -6.58
C TYR A 212 7.93 -3.40 -5.89
N ALA A 213 8.44 -2.31 -6.46
CA ALA A 213 8.12 -0.94 -6.12
C ALA A 213 7.87 -0.15 -7.41
N VAL A 214 6.73 0.53 -7.49
CA VAL A 214 6.33 1.32 -8.64
C VAL A 214 5.85 2.67 -8.19
N SER A 215 6.53 3.74 -8.61
CA SER A 215 6.06 5.11 -8.42
C SER A 215 5.22 5.56 -9.60
N GLY A 216 4.26 6.45 -9.35
CA GLY A 216 3.39 6.95 -10.41
C GLY A 216 2.91 8.38 -10.18
N THR A 217 2.55 9.03 -11.29
CA THR A 217 1.89 10.33 -11.33
C THR A 217 0.76 10.29 -12.35
N PHE A 218 -0.32 10.98 -12.06
CA PHE A 218 -1.39 11.17 -13.03
C PHE A 218 -1.06 12.33 -13.98
N ALA A 219 -1.46 12.21 -15.24
CA ALA A 219 -1.33 13.32 -16.16
C ALA A 219 -2.25 14.46 -15.69
N VAL A 220 -1.71 15.67 -15.56
CA VAL A 220 -2.53 16.87 -15.38
C VAL A 220 -3.37 17.01 -16.64
N ALA A 221 -4.69 17.05 -16.49
CA ALA A 221 -5.57 17.34 -17.63
C ALA A 221 -5.18 18.70 -18.20
N SER A 222 -4.64 18.71 -19.42
CA SER A 222 -4.31 19.94 -20.13
C SER A 222 -5.64 20.65 -20.46
N GLY A 223 -6.02 21.66 -19.66
CA GLY A 223 -7.06 22.61 -20.03
C GLY A 223 -8.38 22.60 -19.27
N SER A 224 -8.45 22.23 -18.01
CA SER A 224 -9.59 22.58 -17.16
C SER A 224 -9.20 23.72 -16.21
N SER A 225 -9.79 24.88 -16.46
CA SER A 225 -9.84 25.98 -15.50
C SER A 225 -10.54 25.50 -14.22
N PRO A 226 -10.23 26.02 -13.02
CA PRO A 226 -10.83 25.55 -11.75
C PRO A 226 -12.36 25.64 -11.65
N THR A 227 -13.02 26.24 -12.67
CA THR A 227 -14.47 26.49 -12.71
C THR A 227 -15.31 25.35 -13.32
N ASP A 228 -14.70 24.29 -13.89
CA ASP A 228 -15.47 23.25 -14.62
C ASP A 228 -15.67 21.95 -13.83
N ARG A 229 -15.39 21.95 -12.51
CA ARG A 229 -15.52 20.76 -11.67
C ARG A 229 -16.77 20.72 -10.80
N GLU A 230 -17.86 21.35 -11.22
CA GLU A 230 -19.16 21.12 -10.60
C GLU A 230 -19.87 19.94 -11.27
N GLY A 231 -20.01 18.83 -10.55
CA GLY A 231 -21.00 17.80 -10.83
C GLY A 231 -20.49 16.46 -11.27
N SER A 232 -20.01 15.65 -10.35
CA SER A 232 -20.27 14.20 -10.33
C SER A 232 -19.96 13.66 -8.94
N MET A 233 -20.88 13.85 -8.00
CA MET A 233 -20.93 13.02 -6.78
C MET A 233 -21.45 11.65 -7.19
N ILE A 234 -20.59 10.66 -7.21
CA ILE A 234 -21.02 9.24 -7.23
C ILE A 234 -21.43 8.89 -5.80
N SER A 235 -22.74 8.87 -5.56
CA SER A 235 -23.31 8.45 -4.28
C SER A 235 -23.18 6.93 -4.13
N ALA A 236 -22.81 6.47 -2.93
CA ALA A 236 -22.75 5.05 -2.54
C ALA A 236 -24.08 4.27 -2.65
N LYS A 237 -25.12 4.85 -3.28
CA LYS A 237 -26.46 4.26 -3.47
C LYS A 237 -26.68 3.62 -4.83
N ASP A 238 -25.73 3.66 -5.76
CA ASP A 238 -25.91 3.21 -7.14
C ASP A 238 -25.32 1.81 -7.43
N PHE A 239 -25.06 1.00 -6.38
CA PHE A 239 -24.64 -0.39 -6.56
C PHE A 239 -25.65 -1.37 -5.95
N PRO A 240 -26.08 -2.38 -6.74
CA PRO A 240 -26.97 -3.44 -6.28
C PRO A 240 -26.29 -4.40 -5.30
#